data_5cb30064ade2b2c133becbe7f835346e
#
_entry.id   5cb30064ade2b2c133becbe7f835346e
#
_cell.length_a   1.000
_cell.length_b   1.000
_cell.length_c   1.000
_cell.angle_alpha   90.00
_cell.angle_beta   90.00
_cell.angle_gamma   90.00
#
_symmetry.space_group_name_H-M   'P 1'
#
loop_
_entity.id
_entity.type
_entity.pdbx_description
1 polymer ?
#
loop_
_entity_poly.entity_id
_entity_poly.type
_entity_poly.pdbx_seq_one_letter_code
_entity_poly.pdbx_strand_id
1 'polypeptide(L)'
;MSDPKIVRLVTGEELLCKITDSNENHVTIENPLIIIPTADAKIQFLPYMAYADFKTLPLRTQDIMFVVNPSSRMADKFLEATSGIITNDTKIVT
;
A
#
# COMPACT_ATOMS: atom_id res chain seq x y z
N MET A 1 -15.50 4.15 3.57
CA MET A 1 -14.44 4.45 2.79
C MET A 1 -13.17 4.43 3.51
N SER A 2 -12.23 3.75 3.04
CA SER A 2 -11.02 3.64 3.77
C SER A 2 -9.98 4.58 3.24
N ASP A 3 -9.37 5.31 4.13
CA ASP A 3 -8.25 6.14 3.79
C ASP A 3 -7.00 5.29 3.76
N PRO A 4 -5.99 5.69 3.01
CA PRO A 4 -4.75 4.93 2.99
C PRO A 4 -4.06 4.95 4.35
N LYS A 5 -3.33 3.88 4.64
CA LYS A 5 -2.58 3.74 5.87
C LYS A 5 -1.18 3.28 5.55
N ILE A 6 -0.25 3.57 6.45
CA ILE A 6 1.08 3.02 6.36
C ILE A 6 1.15 1.90 7.39
N VAL A 7 1.48 0.69 6.92
CA VAL A 7 1.62 -0.47 7.77
C VAL A 7 3.09 -0.87 7.78
N ARG A 8 3.70 -0.87 8.94
CA ARG A 8 5.09 -1.32 9.05
C ARG A 8 5.11 -2.74 9.55
N LEU A 9 5.79 -3.61 8.82
CA LEU A 9 5.90 -5.01 9.20
C LEU A 9 7.11 -5.21 10.09
N VAL A 10 7.10 -6.27 10.88
CA VAL A 10 8.22 -6.58 11.78
C VAL A 10 9.51 -6.82 11.01
N THR A 11 9.42 -7.16 9.73
CA THR A 11 10.59 -7.34 8.90
C THR A 11 11.17 -6.03 8.38
N GLY A 12 10.49 -4.91 8.61
CA GLY A 12 11.01 -3.60 8.27
C GLY A 12 10.36 -2.91 7.09
N GLU A 13 9.58 -3.63 6.29
CA GLU A 13 8.95 -3.00 5.14
C GLU A 13 7.84 -2.07 5.60
N GLU A 14 7.68 -0.98 4.87
CA GLU A 14 6.57 -0.07 5.10
C GLU A 14 5.68 -0.09 3.88
N LEU A 15 4.42 -0.42 4.08
CA LEU A 15 3.48 -0.57 3.00
C LEU A 15 2.44 0.55 3.06
N LEU A 16 2.21 1.21 1.95
CA LEU A 16 1.16 2.20 1.85
C LEU A 16 -0.01 1.47 1.19
N CYS A 17 -1.13 1.39 1.87
CA CYS A 17 -2.22 0.52 1.42
C CYS A 17 -3.55 0.97 2.00
N LYS A 18 -4.62 0.32 1.58
CA LYS A 18 -5.92 0.50 2.22
C LYS A 18 -6.18 -0.71 3.09
N ILE A 19 -6.82 -0.49 4.22
CA ILE A 19 -7.22 -1.60 5.10
C ILE A 19 -8.70 -1.82 4.85
N THR A 20 -9.06 -3.01 4.42
CA THR A 20 -10.45 -3.32 4.09
C THR A 20 -11.14 -4.09 5.20
N ASP A 21 -10.38 -4.74 6.06
CA ASP A 21 -10.96 -5.51 7.16
C ASP A 21 -9.90 -5.70 8.24
N SER A 22 -10.31 -5.89 9.46
CA SER A 22 -9.41 -6.02 10.58
C SER A 22 -10.07 -6.80 11.70
N ASN A 23 -9.37 -7.77 12.24
CA ASN A 23 -9.83 -8.49 13.42
C ASN A 23 -8.61 -8.77 14.29
N GLU A 24 -8.77 -9.53 15.37
CA GLU A 24 -7.66 -9.69 16.28
C GLU A 24 -6.52 -10.53 15.70
N ASN A 25 -6.77 -11.32 14.67
CA ASN A 25 -5.74 -12.18 14.10
C ASN A 25 -5.15 -11.66 12.79
N HIS A 26 -5.92 -10.90 12.03
CA HIS A 26 -5.51 -10.45 10.71
C HIS A 26 -5.93 -9.03 10.40
N VAL A 27 -5.13 -8.37 9.58
CA VAL A 27 -5.47 -7.08 9.00
C VAL A 27 -5.42 -7.31 7.50
N THR A 28 -6.52 -7.11 6.81
CA THR A 28 -6.58 -7.35 5.36
C THR A 28 -6.34 -6.04 4.63
N ILE A 29 -5.40 -6.04 3.71
CA ILE A 29 -5.01 -4.84 2.98
C ILE A 29 -5.27 -4.98 1.50
N GLU A 30 -5.40 -3.84 0.84
CA GLU A 30 -5.66 -3.77 -0.59
C GLU A 30 -4.69 -2.79 -1.22
N ASN A 31 -4.22 -3.11 -2.42
CA ASN A 31 -3.29 -2.28 -3.19
C ASN A 31 -2.02 -1.88 -2.43
N PRO A 32 -1.33 -2.83 -1.81
CA PRO A 32 -0.15 -2.46 -1.04
C PRO A 32 1.02 -2.03 -1.92
N LEU A 33 1.60 -0.89 -1.61
CA LEU A 33 2.78 -0.38 -2.29
C LEU A 33 3.91 -0.27 -1.29
N ILE A 34 5.10 -0.74 -1.66
CA ILE A 34 6.25 -0.58 -0.80
C ILE A 34 6.79 0.83 -1.01
N ILE A 35 7.11 1.51 0.07
CA ILE A 35 7.67 2.84 0.04
C ILE A 35 9.18 2.70 0.03
N ILE A 36 9.82 3.21 -1.01
CA ILE A 36 11.26 3.12 -1.15
C ILE A 36 11.85 4.52 -1.29
N PRO A 37 12.67 4.96 -0.31
CA PRO A 37 13.33 6.25 -0.45
C PRO A 37 14.48 6.13 -1.44
N THR A 38 14.69 7.15 -2.22
CA THR A 38 15.77 7.16 -3.19
C THR A 38 16.85 8.13 -2.75
N ALA A 39 18.00 8.03 -3.40
CA ALA A 39 19.17 8.81 -2.98
C ALA A 39 18.99 10.31 -3.12
N ASP A 40 18.10 10.77 -3.96
CA ASP A 40 17.87 12.20 -4.16
C ASP A 40 16.68 12.69 -3.34
N ALA A 41 16.40 12.04 -2.24
CA ALA A 41 15.34 12.41 -1.31
C ALA A 41 13.94 12.29 -1.90
N LYS A 42 13.81 11.54 -2.96
CA LYS A 42 12.50 11.27 -3.54
C LYS A 42 12.01 9.92 -3.04
N ILE A 43 10.76 9.64 -3.30
CA ILE A 43 10.14 8.41 -2.88
C ILE A 43 9.61 7.67 -4.08
N GLN A 44 9.89 6.38 -4.14
CA GLN A 44 9.36 5.52 -5.17
C GLN A 44 8.40 4.54 -4.56
N PHE A 45 7.39 4.14 -5.32
CA PHE A 45 6.46 3.13 -4.86
C PHE A 45 6.56 1.92 -5.78
N LEU A 46 6.61 0.74 -5.19
CA LEU A 46 6.57 -0.51 -5.94
C LEU A 46 5.47 -1.38 -5.38
N PRO A 47 4.76 -2.13 -6.22
CA PRO A 47 3.74 -3.04 -5.71
C PRO A 47 4.37 -4.08 -4.80
N TYR A 48 3.76 -4.31 -3.66
CA TYR A 48 4.23 -5.34 -2.74
C TYR A 48 3.86 -6.69 -3.31
N MET A 49 4.80 -7.61 -3.32
CA MET A 49 4.61 -8.94 -3.90
C MET A 49 4.12 -8.81 -5.36
N ALA A 50 4.90 -8.10 -6.15
CA ALA A 50 4.51 -7.74 -7.50
C ALA A 50 4.18 -8.92 -8.41
N TYR A 51 4.70 -10.09 -8.11
CA TYR A 51 4.45 -11.26 -8.93
C TYR A 51 3.30 -12.13 -8.43
N ALA A 52 2.67 -11.74 -7.34
CA ALA A 52 1.55 -12.50 -6.80
C ALA A 52 0.25 -11.98 -7.38
N ASP A 53 -0.74 -12.84 -7.43
CA ASP A 53 -2.04 -12.50 -7.94
C ASP A 53 -3.01 -12.43 -6.78
N PHE A 54 -3.32 -11.25 -6.28
CA PHE A 54 -4.30 -11.10 -5.22
C PHE A 54 -4.95 -9.74 -5.31
N LYS A 55 -6.17 -9.64 -4.86
CA LYS A 55 -6.84 -8.37 -4.75
C LYS A 55 -6.67 -7.82 -3.34
N THR A 56 -6.83 -8.67 -2.37
CA THR A 56 -6.64 -8.31 -0.96
C THR A 56 -5.69 -9.32 -0.35
N LEU A 57 -4.98 -8.90 0.66
CA LEU A 57 -3.98 -9.74 1.30
C LEU A 57 -4.18 -9.68 2.81
N PRO A 58 -4.47 -10.80 3.48
CA PRO A 58 -4.58 -10.80 4.93
C PRO A 58 -3.20 -10.91 5.56
N LEU A 59 -2.84 -9.93 6.35
CA LEU A 59 -1.57 -9.94 7.08
C LEU A 59 -1.86 -10.39 8.51
N ARG A 60 -0.99 -11.22 9.06
CA ARG A 60 -1.18 -11.62 10.45
C ARG A 60 -0.88 -10.44 11.34
N THR A 61 -1.71 -10.23 12.34
CA THR A 61 -1.52 -9.12 13.26
C THR A 61 -0.15 -9.17 13.92
N GLN A 62 0.34 -10.36 14.21
CA GLN A 62 1.64 -10.49 14.87
C GLN A 62 2.82 -10.08 13.99
N ASP A 63 2.62 -9.93 12.69
CA ASP A 63 3.68 -9.50 11.79
C ASP A 63 3.65 -7.99 11.59
N ILE A 64 2.71 -7.29 12.18
CA ILE A 64 2.57 -5.86 12.03
C ILE A 64 3.12 -5.14 13.25
N MET A 65 4.01 -4.19 13.01
CA MET A 65 4.56 -3.41 14.08
C MET A 65 3.71 -2.18 14.37
N PHE A 66 3.38 -1.42 13.33
CA PHE A 66 2.61 -0.19 13.45
C PHE A 66 1.63 -0.04 12.32
N VAL A 67 0.52 0.62 12.60
CA VAL A 67 -0.41 1.10 11.58
C VAL A 67 -0.59 2.57 11.87
N VAL A 68 -0.19 3.43 10.94
CA VAL A 68 -0.27 4.87 11.16
C VAL A 68 -0.87 5.55 9.94
N ASN A 69 -1.30 6.78 10.13
CA ASN A 69 -1.83 7.57 9.04
C ASN A 69 -0.68 8.17 8.25
N PRO A 70 -0.74 8.15 6.93
CA PRO A 70 0.29 8.81 6.15
C PRO A 70 0.09 10.32 6.21
N SER A 71 1.12 11.08 5.84
CA SER A 71 0.95 12.51 5.67
C SER A 71 0.00 12.76 4.52
N SER A 72 -0.58 13.93 4.43
CA SER A 72 -1.52 14.22 3.35
C SER A 72 -0.84 14.10 1.99
N ARG A 73 0.44 14.45 1.92
CA ARG A 73 1.19 14.35 0.68
C ARG A 73 1.31 12.88 0.25
N MET A 74 1.58 11.99 1.20
CA MET A 74 1.70 10.57 0.89
C MET A 74 0.34 9.97 0.52
N ALA A 75 -0.71 10.40 1.19
CA ALA A 75 -2.04 9.93 0.87
C ALA A 75 -2.42 10.33 -0.55
N ASP A 76 -2.08 11.55 -0.95
CA ASP A 76 -2.35 12.01 -2.30
C ASP A 76 -1.57 11.19 -3.32
N LYS A 77 -0.33 10.87 -3.02
CA LYS A 77 0.48 10.08 -3.93
C LYS A 77 -0.07 8.66 -4.08
N PHE A 78 -0.60 8.10 -3.02
CA PHE A 78 -1.21 6.79 -3.09
C PHE A 78 -2.44 6.82 -4.00
N LEU A 79 -3.29 7.82 -3.83
CA LEU A 79 -4.48 7.95 -4.65
C LEU A 79 -4.10 8.16 -6.11
N GLU A 80 -3.08 8.95 -6.34
CA GLU A 80 -2.59 9.20 -7.67
C GLU A 80 -2.09 7.91 -8.32
N ALA A 81 -1.29 7.15 -7.60
CA ALA A 81 -0.71 5.92 -8.12
C ALA A 81 -1.78 4.88 -8.43
N THR A 82 -2.75 4.72 -7.55
CA THR A 82 -3.77 3.69 -7.74
C THR A 82 -4.80 4.12 -8.78
N SER A 83 -5.14 5.40 -8.84
CA SER A 83 -6.06 5.88 -9.84
C SER A 83 -5.42 5.88 -11.21
N GLY A 84 -4.16 6.22 -11.28
CA GLY A 84 -3.45 6.24 -12.53
C GLY A 84 -3.38 4.89 -13.17
N ILE A 85 -3.25 3.86 -12.36
CA ILE A 85 -3.21 2.53 -12.86
C ILE A 85 -4.52 2.17 -13.50
N ILE A 86 -5.61 2.50 -12.88
CA ILE A 86 -6.90 2.22 -13.41
C ILE A 86 -7.12 2.99 -14.68
N THR A 87 -6.75 4.22 -14.68
CA THR A 87 -6.93 5.04 -15.83
C THR A 87 -6.13 4.56 -17.00
N ASN A 88 -4.93 4.15 -16.75
CA ASN A 88 -4.10 3.68 -17.79
C ASN A 88 -4.61 2.42 -18.41
N ASP A 89 -5.19 1.57 -17.64
CA ASP A 89 -5.72 0.38 -18.18
C ASP A 89 -6.70 0.69 -19.19
N THR A 90 -7.48 1.69 -19.00
CA THR A 90 -8.47 1.95 -19.92
C THR A 90 -7.94 2.52 -21.17
N LYS A 91 -6.85 3.19 -21.14
CA LYS A 91 -6.43 3.74 -22.31
C LYS A 91 -5.37 3.11 -22.97
N ILE A 92 -4.56 2.61 -22.30
CA ILE A 92 -3.53 2.06 -22.84
C ILE A 92 -3.82 1.10 -23.68
N VAL A 93 -4.59 0.51 -23.28
CA VAL A 93 -4.85 -0.43 -23.92
C VAL A 93 -5.25 -0.06 -25.00
N THR A 94 -5.09 0.60 -25.03
CA THR A 94 -5.29 1.15 -25.83
C THR A 94 -4.98 1.45 -26.55
#